data_a4aca2022cf84167f45db7a61e588cd4
#
_entry.id   a4aca2022cf84167f45db7a61e588cd4
#
_cell.length_a   1.000
_cell.length_b   1.000
_cell.length_c   1.000
_cell.angle_alpha   90.00
_cell.angle_beta   90.00
_cell.angle_gamma   90.00
#
_symmetry.space_group_name_H-M   'P 1'
#
loop_
_entity.id
_entity.type
_entity.pdbx_description
1 polymer ?
#
loop_
_entity_poly.entity_id
_entity_poly.type
_entity_poly.pdbx_seq_one_letter_code
_entity_poly.pdbx_strand_id
1 'polypeptide(L)'
;KRDAVPYAPFAKTYFERYLEVRSQRYKTTAKDTAFFVTLYRDVPSRIDPSSVEKLVAKYSQAFKVRVTPHKLRHTLATRLYAQTNSQVLVSNQLGHASTQVTDLYTHIINEEQKNALDNL
;
A
#
# COMPACT_ATOMS: atom_id res chain seq x y z
N LYS A 1 -17.28 2.06 3.29
CA LYS A 1 -17.05 0.62 3.30
C LYS A 1 -15.74 0.30 4.03
N ARG A 2 -15.80 -0.58 4.99
CA ARG A 2 -14.63 -1.00 5.76
C ARG A 2 -14.19 -2.37 5.29
N ASP A 3 -12.98 -2.44 4.78
CA ASP A 3 -12.35 -3.68 4.42
C ASP A 3 -11.18 -3.95 5.37
N ALA A 4 -11.08 -5.16 5.88
CA ALA A 4 -9.94 -5.61 6.64
C ALA A 4 -8.97 -6.29 5.68
N VAL A 5 -7.74 -5.80 5.62
CA VAL A 5 -6.71 -6.33 4.73
C VAL A 5 -5.56 -6.84 5.60
N PRO A 6 -5.14 -8.10 5.46
CA PRO A 6 -3.98 -8.60 6.17
C PRO A 6 -2.70 -7.99 5.64
N TYR A 7 -1.66 -8.01 6.46
CA TYR A 7 -0.34 -7.52 6.07
C TYR A 7 0.72 -8.59 6.33
N ALA A 8 1.86 -8.46 5.65
CA ALA A 8 2.95 -9.41 5.81
C ALA A 8 3.52 -9.33 7.24
N PRO A 9 3.94 -10.46 7.84
CA PRO A 9 4.44 -10.47 9.22
C PRO A 9 5.60 -9.51 9.48
N PHE A 10 6.47 -9.27 8.50
CA PHE A 10 7.58 -8.34 8.68
C PHE A 10 7.13 -6.90 8.94
N ALA A 11 5.93 -6.51 8.49
CA ALA A 11 5.41 -5.16 8.68
C ALA A 11 5.00 -4.89 10.13
N LYS A 12 4.72 -5.94 10.91
CA LYS A 12 4.25 -5.81 12.29
C LYS A 12 5.20 -5.01 13.16
N THR A 13 6.51 -5.25 13.05
CA THR A 13 7.53 -4.54 13.84
C THR A 13 7.48 -3.03 13.58
N TYR A 14 7.32 -2.65 12.30
CA TYR A 14 7.25 -1.23 11.95
C TYR A 14 5.97 -0.58 12.46
N PHE A 15 4.85 -1.28 12.42
CA PHE A 15 3.59 -0.78 12.97
C PHE A 15 3.67 -0.61 14.48
N GLU A 16 4.29 -1.54 15.19
CA GLU A 16 4.48 -1.45 16.64
C GLU A 16 5.36 -0.26 17.01
N ARG A 17 6.45 -0.04 16.29
CA ARG A 17 7.32 1.13 16.49
C ARG A 17 6.57 2.43 16.26
N TYR A 18 5.76 2.47 15.22
CA TYR A 18 4.94 3.64 14.94
C TYR A 18 3.96 3.93 16.09
N LEU A 19 3.30 2.90 16.59
CA LEU A 19 2.36 3.05 17.71
C LEU A 19 3.04 3.59 18.96
N GLU A 20 4.28 3.19 19.25
CA GLU A 20 5.03 3.66 20.41
C GLU A 20 5.28 5.17 20.37
N VAL A 21 5.53 5.72 19.18
CA VAL A 21 5.88 7.14 19.05
C VAL A 21 4.70 8.02 18.62
N ARG A 22 3.59 7.41 18.24
CA ARG A 22 2.45 8.09 17.63
C ARG A 22 1.87 9.20 18.52
N SER A 23 1.66 8.92 19.80
CA SER A 23 1.08 9.89 20.74
C SER A 23 2.03 11.07 21.02
N GLN A 24 3.31 10.82 21.13
CA GLN A 24 4.30 11.89 21.37
C GLN A 24 4.52 12.73 20.11
N ARG A 25 4.71 12.08 18.98
CA ARG A 25 5.07 12.76 17.74
C ARG A 25 3.91 13.52 17.11
N TYR A 26 2.71 12.96 17.18
CA TYR A 26 1.52 13.52 16.52
C TYR A 26 0.45 13.99 17.48
N LYS A 27 0.74 14.00 18.79
CA LYS A 27 -0.17 14.50 19.83
C LYS A 27 -1.54 13.80 19.82
N THR A 28 -1.56 12.52 19.46
CA THR A 28 -2.81 11.76 19.41
C THR A 28 -3.33 11.42 20.80
N THR A 29 -4.65 11.29 20.91
CA THR A 29 -5.35 10.84 22.11
C THR A 29 -6.21 9.63 21.79
N ALA A 30 -6.92 9.11 22.77
CA ALA A 30 -7.84 7.98 22.58
C ALA A 30 -8.97 8.29 21.56
N LYS A 31 -9.21 9.57 21.27
CA LYS A 31 -10.21 10.00 20.29
C LYS A 31 -9.74 9.83 18.84
N ASP A 32 -8.44 9.71 18.63
CA ASP A 32 -7.86 9.60 17.29
C ASP A 32 -7.83 8.15 16.85
N THR A 33 -8.85 7.75 16.08
CA THR A 33 -9.05 6.37 15.67
C THR A 33 -8.27 5.98 14.41
N ALA A 34 -7.84 6.96 13.60
CA ALA A 34 -7.05 6.68 12.43
C ALA A 34 -5.66 6.17 12.83
N PHE A 35 -5.19 5.10 12.20
CA PHE A 35 -3.86 4.57 12.49
C PHE A 35 -2.77 5.53 12.04
N PHE A 36 -2.78 5.91 10.76
CA PHE A 36 -1.84 6.89 10.23
C PHE A 36 -2.41 8.29 10.31
N VAL A 37 -1.64 9.19 10.91
CA VAL A 37 -2.09 10.57 11.16
C VAL A 37 -1.03 11.57 10.69
N THR A 38 -1.49 12.77 10.41
CA THR A 38 -0.65 13.95 10.20
C THR A 38 -0.96 14.97 11.28
N LEU A 39 0.00 15.86 11.55
CA LEU A 39 -0.18 16.94 12.48
C LEU A 39 -0.31 18.25 11.69
N TYR A 40 -1.48 18.89 11.79
CA TYR A 40 -1.76 20.17 11.15
C TYR A 40 -2.19 21.17 12.21
N ARG A 41 -1.42 22.25 12.35
CA ARG A 41 -1.66 23.27 13.37
C ARG A 41 -1.84 22.66 14.75
N ASP A 42 -0.95 21.73 15.11
CA ASP A 42 -0.95 20.98 16.38
C ASP A 42 -2.19 20.10 16.61
N VAL A 43 -2.95 19.80 15.56
CA VAL A 43 -4.11 18.91 15.63
C VAL A 43 -3.85 17.66 14.79
N PRO A 44 -3.91 16.46 15.41
CA PRO A 44 -3.79 15.23 14.65
C PRO A 44 -5.02 14.97 13.80
N SER A 45 -4.81 14.50 12.58
CA SER A 45 -5.89 14.11 11.67
C SER A 45 -5.45 12.93 10.82
N ARG A 46 -6.43 12.23 10.27
CA ARG A 46 -6.18 11.11 9.35
C ARG A 46 -5.32 11.57 8.18
N ILE A 47 -4.29 10.80 7.86
CA ILE A 47 -3.45 11.10 6.70
C ILE A 47 -4.30 11.05 5.42
N ASP A 48 -4.09 12.01 4.53
CA ASP A 48 -4.78 12.04 3.25
C ASP A 48 -3.92 11.44 2.12
N PRO A 49 -4.52 11.07 0.98
CA PRO A 49 -3.76 10.48 -0.13
C PRO A 49 -2.63 11.36 -0.64
N SER A 50 -2.80 12.67 -0.66
CA SER A 50 -1.77 13.58 -1.14
C SER A 50 -0.56 13.60 -0.21
N SER A 51 -0.78 13.50 1.09
CA SER A 51 0.31 13.38 2.08
C SER A 51 1.07 12.06 1.92
N VAL A 52 0.38 10.97 1.61
CA VAL A 52 1.02 9.67 1.34
C VAL A 52 1.89 9.77 0.08
N GLU A 53 1.40 10.40 -0.97
CA GLU A 53 2.17 10.60 -2.20
C GLU A 53 3.44 11.40 -1.96
N LYS A 54 3.36 12.47 -1.18
CA LYS A 54 4.51 13.30 -0.82
C LYS A 54 5.52 12.52 0.01
N LEU A 55 5.05 11.69 0.94
CA LEU A 55 5.90 10.86 1.78
C LEU A 55 6.67 9.84 0.93
N VAL A 56 5.99 9.15 0.04
CA VAL A 56 6.61 8.18 -0.86
C VAL A 56 7.61 8.88 -1.78
N ALA A 57 7.27 10.04 -2.32
CA ALA A 57 8.17 10.82 -3.17
C ALA A 57 9.44 11.22 -2.42
N LYS A 58 9.31 11.63 -1.16
CA LYS A 58 10.45 12.01 -0.31
C LYS A 58 11.43 10.85 -0.13
N TYR A 59 10.94 9.67 0.21
CA TYR A 59 11.80 8.51 0.40
C TYR A 59 12.34 7.97 -0.92
N SER A 60 11.56 8.03 -1.98
CA SER A 60 11.99 7.66 -3.32
C SER A 60 13.21 8.49 -3.75
N GLN A 61 13.16 9.79 -3.51
CA GLN A 61 14.27 10.69 -3.83
C GLN A 61 15.51 10.37 -2.99
N ALA A 62 15.33 10.10 -1.70
CA ALA A 62 16.43 9.77 -0.79
C ALA A 62 17.16 8.49 -1.22
N PHE A 63 16.45 7.50 -1.73
CA PHE A 63 17.01 6.24 -2.19
C PHE A 63 17.36 6.22 -3.68
N LYS A 64 17.18 7.35 -4.37
CA LYS A 64 17.46 7.51 -5.81
C LYS A 64 16.70 6.51 -6.69
N VAL A 65 15.54 6.08 -6.25
CA VAL A 65 14.65 5.17 -6.97
C VAL A 65 13.29 5.85 -7.13
N ARG A 66 12.84 6.02 -8.36
CA ARG A 66 11.55 6.66 -8.61
C ARG A 66 10.41 5.69 -8.31
N VAL A 67 9.75 5.90 -7.19
CA VAL A 67 8.65 5.06 -6.72
C VAL A 67 7.43 5.94 -6.42
N THR A 68 6.25 5.43 -6.72
CA THR A 68 4.98 6.06 -6.38
C THR A 68 4.12 5.05 -5.61
N PRO A 69 3.10 5.48 -4.85
CA PRO A 69 2.17 4.55 -4.23
C PRO A 69 1.56 3.57 -5.24
N HIS A 70 1.22 4.05 -6.42
CA HIS A 70 0.67 3.21 -7.48
C HIS A 70 1.66 2.11 -7.92
N LYS A 71 2.92 2.44 -8.06
CA LYS A 71 3.97 1.45 -8.40
C LYS A 71 4.18 0.42 -7.30
N LEU A 72 4.13 0.84 -6.04
CA LEU A 72 4.23 -0.09 -4.90
C LEU A 72 3.06 -1.07 -4.91
N ARG A 73 1.86 -0.56 -5.15
CA ARG A 73 0.65 -1.37 -5.25
C ARG A 73 0.75 -2.37 -6.41
N HIS A 74 1.22 -1.91 -7.56
CA HIS A 74 1.43 -2.75 -8.74
C HIS A 74 2.45 -3.87 -8.47
N THR A 75 3.55 -3.54 -7.82
CA THR A 75 4.58 -4.51 -7.46
C THR A 75 4.03 -5.59 -6.52
N LEU A 76 3.26 -5.18 -5.50
CA LEU A 76 2.63 -6.13 -4.59
C LEU A 76 1.69 -7.06 -5.34
N ALA A 77 0.83 -6.51 -6.19
CA ALA A 77 -0.14 -7.29 -6.96
C ALA A 77 0.58 -8.33 -7.85
N THR A 78 1.62 -7.90 -8.52
CA THR A 78 2.40 -8.77 -9.42
C THR A 78 3.05 -9.91 -8.65
N ARG A 79 3.67 -9.61 -7.50
CA ARG A 79 4.33 -10.62 -6.67
C ARG A 79 3.34 -11.61 -6.07
N LEU A 80 2.21 -11.13 -5.56
CA LEU A 80 1.18 -11.99 -5.01
C LEU A 80 0.59 -12.90 -6.08
N TYR A 81 0.32 -12.37 -7.26
CA TYR A 81 -0.21 -13.16 -8.34
C TYR A 81 0.78 -14.22 -8.80
N ALA A 82 2.06 -13.89 -8.90
CA ALA A 82 3.11 -14.84 -9.27
C ALA A 82 3.21 -16.00 -8.27
N GLN A 83 3.00 -15.73 -6.99
CA GLN A 83 3.05 -16.75 -5.93
C GLN A 83 1.80 -17.62 -5.86
N THR A 84 0.62 -17.06 -6.14
CA THR A 84 -0.65 -17.70 -5.83
C THR A 84 -1.48 -18.06 -7.04
N ASN A 85 -1.25 -17.40 -8.18
CA ASN A 85 -2.06 -17.49 -9.40
C ASN A 85 -3.55 -17.24 -9.11
N SER A 86 -3.85 -16.44 -8.10
CA SER A 86 -5.22 -16.17 -7.65
C SER A 86 -5.58 -14.70 -7.80
N GLN A 87 -6.45 -14.41 -8.76
CA GLN A 87 -7.00 -13.05 -8.94
C GLN A 87 -7.83 -12.63 -7.74
N VAL A 88 -8.57 -13.57 -7.15
CA VAL A 88 -9.42 -13.30 -5.99
C VAL A 88 -8.56 -12.87 -4.80
N LEU A 89 -7.47 -13.58 -4.54
CA LEU A 89 -6.57 -13.25 -3.44
C LEU A 89 -5.95 -11.87 -3.62
N VAL A 90 -5.47 -11.56 -4.82
CA VAL A 90 -4.87 -10.25 -5.12
C VAL A 90 -5.91 -9.14 -4.99
N SER A 91 -7.13 -9.38 -5.49
CA SER A 91 -8.22 -8.41 -5.38
C SER A 91 -8.57 -8.12 -3.91
N ASN A 92 -8.62 -9.16 -3.08
CA ASN A 92 -8.88 -8.99 -1.65
C ASN A 92 -7.79 -8.18 -0.96
N GLN A 93 -6.53 -8.41 -1.33
CA GLN A 93 -5.39 -7.68 -0.75
C GLN A 93 -5.42 -6.20 -1.15
N LEU A 94 -5.82 -5.88 -2.38
CA LEU A 94 -5.83 -4.50 -2.89
C LEU A 94 -7.12 -3.76 -2.57
N GLY A 95 -8.14 -4.46 -2.07
CA GLY A 95 -9.47 -3.90 -1.90
C GLY A 95 -10.24 -3.90 -3.22
N HIS A 96 -11.57 -4.04 -3.12
CA HIS A 96 -12.42 -4.23 -4.29
C HIS A 96 -12.82 -2.95 -5.02
N ALA A 97 -12.08 -1.88 -4.86
CA ALA A 97 -12.69 -0.57 -5.03
C ALA A 97 -12.45 0.11 -6.36
N SER A 98 -11.97 -0.53 -7.44
CA SER A 98 -11.81 0.31 -8.62
C SER A 98 -11.50 -0.42 -9.90
N THR A 99 -11.76 0.28 -11.01
CA THR A 99 -11.25 -0.01 -12.35
C THR A 99 -9.72 -0.18 -12.36
N GLN A 100 -9.01 0.45 -11.43
CA GLN A 100 -7.56 0.29 -11.30
C GLN A 100 -7.15 -1.15 -11.01
N VAL A 101 -7.92 -1.87 -10.20
CA VAL A 101 -7.65 -3.30 -9.91
C VAL A 101 -7.83 -4.12 -11.20
N THR A 102 -8.87 -3.86 -11.97
CA THR A 102 -9.09 -4.52 -13.26
C THR A 102 -7.95 -4.25 -14.24
N ASP A 103 -7.48 -3.01 -14.31
CA ASP A 103 -6.37 -2.63 -15.18
C ASP A 103 -5.07 -3.36 -14.77
N LEU A 104 -4.82 -3.46 -13.46
CA LEU A 104 -3.67 -4.21 -12.94
C LEU A 104 -3.74 -5.68 -13.34
N TYR A 105 -4.92 -6.31 -13.21
CA TYR A 105 -5.11 -7.70 -13.61
C TYR A 105 -4.88 -7.91 -15.10
N THR A 106 -5.44 -7.05 -15.92
CA THR A 106 -5.27 -7.12 -17.36
C THR A 106 -3.79 -7.09 -17.72
N HIS A 107 -3.04 -6.19 -17.09
CA HIS A 107 -1.60 -6.09 -17.31
C HIS A 107 -0.86 -7.36 -16.87
N ILE A 108 -1.12 -7.87 -15.68
CA ILE A 108 -0.45 -9.06 -15.13
C ILE A 108 -0.76 -10.29 -15.98
N ILE A 109 -2.01 -10.48 -16.35
CA ILE A 109 -2.45 -11.62 -17.17
C ILE A 109 -1.81 -11.56 -18.55
N ASN A 110 -1.75 -10.40 -19.17
CA ASN A 110 -1.14 -10.22 -20.49
C ASN A 110 0.36 -10.54 -20.45
N GLU A 111 1.07 -10.10 -19.42
CA GLU A 111 2.49 -10.41 -19.25
C GLU A 111 2.71 -11.92 -19.06
N GLU A 112 1.92 -12.55 -18.20
CA GLU A 112 1.98 -13.99 -17.96
C GLU A 112 1.71 -14.79 -19.23
N GLN A 113 0.69 -14.41 -19.97
CA GLN A 113 0.33 -15.05 -21.22
C GLN A 113 1.45 -14.92 -22.25
N LYS A 114 2.02 -13.73 -22.38
CA LYS A 114 3.14 -13.48 -23.27
C LYS A 114 4.36 -14.34 -22.91
N ASN A 115 4.71 -14.38 -21.62
CA ASN A 115 5.83 -15.18 -21.15
C ASN A 115 5.60 -16.67 -21.41
N ALA A 116 4.38 -17.15 -21.20
CA ALA A 116 4.02 -18.53 -21.47
C ALA A 116 4.19 -18.88 -22.96
N LEU A 117 3.76 -17.97 -23.84
CA LEU A 117 3.92 -18.15 -25.27
C LEU A 117 5.39 -18.10 -25.71
N ASP A 118 6.17 -17.20 -25.13
CA ASP A 118 7.59 -17.08 -25.46
C ASP A 118 8.40 -18.31 -25.06
N ASN A 119 7.91 -19.11 -24.12
CA ASN A 119 8.56 -20.33 -23.63
C ASN A 119 8.08 -21.59 -24.36
N LEU A 120 7.21 -21.47 -25.33
CA LEU A 120 6.84 -22.60 -26.17
C LEU A 120 7.94 -22.88 -27.18
#